data_99f7bcd6333ae7b99839375412750c17
#
_entry.id   99f7bcd6333ae7b99839375412750c17
#
_cell.length_a   1.000
_cell.length_b   1.000
_cell.length_c   1.000
_cell.angle_alpha   90.00
_cell.angle_beta   90.00
_cell.angle_gamma   90.00
#
_symmetry.space_group_name_H-M   'P 1'
#
loop_
_entity.id
_entity.type
_entity.pdbx_description
1 polymer ?
#
loop_
_entity_poly.entity_id
_entity_poly.type
_entity_poly.pdbx_seq_one_letter_code
_entity_poly.pdbx_strand_id
1 'polypeptide(L)'
;MKLEPATLPARILEIYPNLQDGPTLPDAHFLERSILCARNVGVDEINASVIESFPGDLTVFHSVGSASHTGSANDNLDEYPVEYLNSLDMPGLPPSHLYLKIGVPLMLLCNLDTAKGLCNGTRLCLLRISNCVLQVSFFIGFDN
;
A
#
# COMPACT_ATOMS: atom_id res chain seq x y z
N MET A 1 -4.39 37.03 -8.76
CA MET A 1 -4.60 35.74 -9.44
C MET A 1 -4.96 34.73 -8.34
N LYS A 2 -6.25 34.37 -8.17
CA LYS A 2 -6.67 33.33 -7.21
C LYS A 2 -6.21 32.00 -7.80
N LEU A 3 -5.27 31.34 -7.14
CA LEU A 3 -4.97 29.95 -7.42
C LEU A 3 -6.22 29.15 -7.01
N GLU A 4 -6.94 28.59 -7.98
CA GLU A 4 -7.96 27.58 -7.73
C GLU A 4 -7.29 26.43 -6.98
N PRO A 5 -7.95 25.85 -5.95
CA PRO A 5 -7.40 24.71 -5.26
C PRO A 5 -7.26 23.56 -6.25
N ALA A 6 -6.03 23.20 -6.58
CA ALA A 6 -5.76 22.07 -7.45
C ALA A 6 -6.40 20.81 -6.87
N THR A 7 -7.14 20.07 -7.68
CA THR A 7 -7.75 18.79 -7.28
C THR A 7 -6.67 17.77 -6.87
N LEU A 8 -7.01 16.82 -6.01
CA LEU A 8 -6.06 15.80 -5.55
C LEU A 8 -5.34 15.09 -6.72
N PRO A 9 -6.02 14.64 -7.80
CA PRO A 9 -5.34 14.05 -8.97
C PRO A 9 -4.34 15.01 -9.64
N ALA A 10 -4.66 16.28 -9.75
CA ALA A 10 -3.75 17.26 -10.36
C ALA A 10 -2.46 17.45 -9.53
N ARG A 11 -2.57 17.45 -8.20
CA ARG A 11 -1.41 17.50 -7.30
C ARG A 11 -0.56 16.23 -7.36
N ILE A 12 -1.19 15.06 -7.50
CA ILE A 12 -0.48 13.80 -7.65
C ILE A 12 0.34 13.83 -8.95
N LEU A 13 -0.23 14.27 -10.06
CA LEU A 13 0.47 14.37 -11.34
C LEU A 13 1.57 15.45 -11.36
N GLU A 14 1.48 16.46 -10.52
CA GLU A 14 2.54 17.44 -10.33
C GLU A 14 3.79 16.82 -9.66
N ILE A 15 3.57 15.94 -8.68
CA ILE A 15 4.65 15.26 -7.94
C ILE A 15 5.16 14.05 -8.72
N TYR A 16 4.26 13.29 -9.32
CA TYR A 16 4.55 12.10 -10.12
C TYR A 16 4.11 12.32 -11.59
N PRO A 17 4.87 13.10 -12.37
CA PRO A 17 4.59 13.31 -13.79
C PRO A 17 4.67 11.96 -14.53
N ASN A 18 3.86 11.81 -15.56
CA ASN A 18 3.82 10.60 -16.41
C ASN A 18 3.49 9.30 -15.66
N LEU A 19 2.73 9.38 -14.56
CA LEU A 19 2.35 8.21 -13.76
C LEU A 19 1.65 7.12 -14.60
N GLN A 20 0.99 7.51 -15.68
CA GLN A 20 0.36 6.61 -16.66
C GLN A 20 1.35 5.74 -17.46
N ASP A 21 2.64 6.07 -17.45
CA ASP A 21 3.68 5.24 -18.09
C ASP A 21 4.03 4.02 -17.21
N GLY A 22 3.61 4.02 -15.95
CA GLY A 22 3.61 2.90 -15.02
C GLY A 22 4.94 2.17 -14.90
N PRO A 23 4.96 0.86 -15.23
CA PRO A 23 6.15 0.02 -15.05
C PRO A 23 7.37 0.42 -15.90
N THR A 24 7.19 1.32 -16.88
CA THR A 24 8.31 1.81 -17.71
C THR A 24 9.06 2.98 -17.08
N LEU A 25 8.52 3.52 -15.99
CA LEU A 25 9.18 4.60 -15.25
C LEU A 25 10.43 4.05 -14.53
N PRO A 26 11.53 4.84 -14.51
CA PRO A 26 12.74 4.44 -13.80
C PRO A 26 12.49 4.40 -12.28
N ASP A 27 13.22 3.56 -11.55
CA ASP A 27 13.13 3.43 -10.09
C ASP A 27 13.31 4.77 -9.36
N ALA A 28 14.21 5.62 -9.85
CA ALA A 28 14.45 6.97 -9.32
C ALA A 28 13.17 7.83 -9.29
N HIS A 29 12.23 7.59 -10.22
CA HIS A 29 10.97 8.33 -10.26
C HIS A 29 10.16 8.17 -8.97
N PHE A 30 10.18 6.97 -8.36
CA PHE A 30 9.49 6.68 -7.12
C PHE A 30 10.38 6.87 -5.89
N LEU A 31 11.70 6.69 -6.00
CA LEU A 31 12.62 6.82 -4.87
C LEU A 31 12.81 8.26 -4.42
N GLU A 32 12.90 9.19 -5.37
CA GLU A 32 13.21 10.59 -5.10
C GLU A 32 11.99 11.41 -4.70
N ARG A 33 10.79 10.82 -4.77
CA ARG A 33 9.53 11.52 -4.51
C ARG A 33 8.71 10.80 -3.46
N SER A 34 8.00 11.60 -2.66
CA SER A 34 7.00 11.09 -1.72
C SER A 34 5.95 12.15 -1.42
N ILE A 35 4.74 11.69 -1.12
CA ILE A 35 3.67 12.53 -0.60
C ILE A 35 3.50 12.17 0.86
N LEU A 36 3.62 13.17 1.73
CA LEU A 36 3.42 13.00 3.16
C LEU A 36 2.04 13.53 3.55
N CYS A 37 1.31 12.75 4.33
CA CYS A 37 0.02 13.14 4.87
C CYS A 37 0.00 12.98 6.38
N ALA A 38 -0.65 13.92 7.07
CA ALA A 38 -0.71 13.92 8.55
C ALA A 38 -1.72 12.90 9.11
N ARG A 39 -2.63 12.37 8.29
CA ARG A 39 -3.68 11.44 8.71
C ARG A 39 -3.74 10.24 7.75
N ASN A 40 -3.98 9.04 8.30
CA ASN A 40 -4.07 7.80 7.52
C ASN A 40 -5.19 7.86 6.46
N VAL A 41 -6.35 8.41 6.79
CA VAL A 41 -7.45 8.60 5.83
C VAL A 41 -6.98 9.36 4.58
N GLY A 42 -6.15 10.39 4.74
CA GLY A 42 -5.60 11.11 3.60
C GLY A 42 -4.57 10.29 2.82
N VAL A 43 -3.85 9.40 3.48
CA VAL A 43 -2.94 8.45 2.80
C VAL A 43 -3.73 7.48 1.93
N ASP A 44 -4.84 6.96 2.44
CA ASP A 44 -5.70 6.02 1.72
C ASP A 44 -6.36 6.67 0.49
N GLU A 45 -6.84 7.92 0.63
CA GLU A 45 -7.39 8.71 -0.48
C GLU A 45 -6.33 8.97 -1.58
N ILE A 46 -5.10 9.32 -1.18
CA ILE A 46 -3.99 9.53 -2.12
C ILE A 46 -3.63 8.22 -2.81
N ASN A 47 -3.48 7.13 -2.06
CA ASN A 47 -3.15 5.82 -2.62
C ASN A 47 -4.23 5.34 -3.59
N ALA A 48 -5.51 5.50 -3.27
CA ALA A 48 -6.62 5.16 -4.16
C ALA A 48 -6.55 5.95 -5.47
N SER A 49 -6.31 7.26 -5.40
CA SER A 49 -6.19 8.12 -6.58
C SER A 49 -4.96 7.78 -7.43
N VAL A 50 -3.84 7.42 -6.80
CA VAL A 50 -2.63 6.96 -7.50
C VAL A 50 -2.90 5.63 -8.22
N ILE A 51 -3.49 4.65 -7.55
CA ILE A 51 -3.84 3.34 -8.13
C ILE A 51 -4.81 3.50 -9.30
N GLU A 52 -5.80 4.40 -9.20
CA GLU A 52 -6.73 4.69 -10.29
C GLU A 52 -6.00 5.23 -11.53
N SER A 53 -5.06 6.15 -11.33
CA SER A 53 -4.28 6.78 -12.40
C SER A 53 -3.17 5.89 -12.96
N PHE A 54 -2.74 4.86 -12.23
CA PHE A 54 -1.67 3.94 -12.66
C PHE A 54 -2.20 2.96 -13.70
N PRO A 55 -1.45 2.60 -14.76
CA PRO A 55 -1.91 1.68 -15.80
C PRO A 55 -1.93 0.23 -15.32
N GLY A 56 -2.62 -0.63 -16.07
CA GLY A 56 -2.69 -2.07 -15.85
C GLY A 56 -3.93 -2.55 -15.11
N ASP A 57 -4.07 -3.85 -15.03
CA ASP A 57 -5.22 -4.52 -14.43
C ASP A 57 -5.16 -4.43 -12.90
N LEU A 58 -6.29 -4.06 -12.31
CA LEU A 58 -6.44 -3.99 -10.87
C LEU A 58 -6.66 -5.38 -10.27
N THR A 59 -5.83 -5.77 -9.33
CA THR A 59 -6.03 -6.97 -8.50
C THR A 59 -6.36 -6.53 -7.07
N VAL A 60 -7.40 -7.13 -6.49
CA VAL A 60 -7.84 -6.83 -5.12
C VAL A 60 -7.62 -8.07 -4.26
N PHE A 61 -6.90 -7.89 -3.16
CA PHE A 61 -6.76 -8.90 -2.13
C PHE A 61 -7.58 -8.51 -0.91
N HIS A 62 -8.24 -9.49 -0.33
CA HIS A 62 -9.01 -9.33 0.90
C HIS A 62 -8.22 -9.92 2.07
N SER A 63 -8.21 -9.24 3.20
CA SER A 63 -7.61 -9.81 4.41
C SER A 63 -8.46 -10.98 4.91
N VAL A 64 -7.79 -12.01 5.42
CA VAL A 64 -8.44 -13.10 6.14
C VAL A 64 -8.19 -12.84 7.63
N GLY A 65 -9.15 -12.20 8.27
CA GLY A 65 -9.11 -11.92 9.71
C GLY A 65 -9.78 -13.04 10.51
N SER A 66 -9.09 -13.54 11.53
CA SER A 66 -9.71 -14.35 12.58
C SER A 66 -9.29 -13.82 13.94
N ALA A 67 -10.21 -13.66 14.87
CA ALA A 67 -9.90 -13.34 16.25
C ALA A 67 -9.81 -14.64 17.05
N SER A 68 -8.65 -14.91 17.69
CA SER A 68 -8.50 -15.98 18.64
C SER A 68 -8.27 -15.38 20.03
N HIS A 69 -9.07 -15.78 21.00
CA HIS A 69 -8.85 -15.44 22.40
C HIS A 69 -7.95 -16.47 23.06
N THR A 70 -6.81 -16.01 23.57
CA THR A 70 -5.95 -16.77 24.50
C THR A 70 -6.37 -16.43 25.93
N GLY A 71 -7.50 -16.95 26.40
CA GLY A 71 -7.94 -16.71 27.77
C GLY A 71 -9.11 -17.57 28.17
N SER A 72 -8.93 -18.32 29.22
CA SER A 72 -9.85 -19.01 30.13
C SER A 72 -11.17 -19.61 29.56
N ALA A 73 -11.33 -20.89 29.78
CA ALA A 73 -12.26 -21.85 29.19
C ALA A 73 -13.77 -21.66 29.52
N ASN A 74 -14.31 -20.48 29.75
CA ASN A 74 -15.71 -20.33 30.16
C ASN A 74 -16.51 -19.19 29.54
N ASP A 75 -15.98 -18.49 28.55
CA ASP A 75 -16.80 -17.50 27.85
C ASP A 75 -17.28 -18.08 26.51
N ASN A 76 -18.61 -18.20 26.38
CA ASN A 76 -19.29 -18.36 25.09
C ASN A 76 -19.01 -17.09 24.28
N LEU A 77 -17.85 -17.05 23.66
CA LEU A 77 -17.43 -15.93 22.84
C LEU A 77 -18.10 -16.08 21.49
N ASP A 78 -19.11 -15.25 21.29
CA ASP A 78 -19.63 -14.96 19.97
C ASP A 78 -18.42 -14.61 19.09
N GLU A 79 -18.18 -15.43 18.09
CA GLU A 79 -17.14 -15.21 17.09
C GLU A 79 -17.49 -13.87 16.43
N TYR A 80 -16.61 -12.87 16.57
CA TYR A 80 -16.88 -11.55 15.99
C TYR A 80 -17.13 -11.71 14.49
N PRO A 81 -18.23 -11.16 13.96
CA PRO A 81 -18.50 -11.21 12.53
C PRO A 81 -17.31 -10.67 11.74
N VAL A 82 -17.00 -11.32 10.61
CA VAL A 82 -15.90 -10.91 9.73
C VAL A 82 -16.05 -9.44 9.30
N GLU A 83 -17.28 -8.98 9.14
CA GLU A 83 -17.63 -7.61 8.83
C GLU A 83 -17.19 -6.63 9.93
N TYR A 84 -17.32 -7.04 11.20
CA TYR A 84 -16.85 -6.25 12.33
C TYR A 84 -15.32 -6.18 12.36
N LEU A 85 -14.63 -7.32 12.15
CA LEU A 85 -13.17 -7.36 12.10
C LEU A 85 -12.62 -6.51 10.94
N ASN A 86 -13.29 -6.52 9.79
CA ASN A 86 -12.93 -5.70 8.63
C ASN A 86 -13.23 -4.21 8.81
N SER A 87 -14.08 -3.84 9.77
CA SER A 87 -14.40 -2.44 10.10
C SER A 87 -13.42 -1.83 11.10
N LEU A 88 -12.55 -2.65 11.74
CA LEU A 88 -11.57 -2.18 12.70
C LEU A 88 -10.39 -1.53 11.98
N ASP A 89 -10.33 -0.22 12.03
CA ASP A 89 -9.18 0.57 11.56
C ASP A 89 -8.16 0.68 12.69
N MET A 90 -7.27 -0.31 12.78
CA MET A 90 -6.24 -0.34 13.83
C MET A 90 -4.92 0.21 13.29
N PRO A 91 -4.30 1.17 13.99
CA PRO A 91 -2.99 1.69 13.62
C PRO A 91 -1.95 0.56 13.52
N GLY A 92 -1.26 0.47 12.39
CA GLY A 92 -0.22 -0.54 12.14
C GLY A 92 -0.72 -1.86 11.55
N LEU A 93 -2.01 -2.03 11.33
CA LEU A 93 -2.54 -3.13 10.52
C LEU A 93 -2.74 -2.68 9.06
N PRO A 94 -2.50 -3.57 8.10
CA PRO A 94 -2.84 -3.29 6.71
C PRO A 94 -4.37 -3.18 6.56
N PRO A 95 -4.84 -2.40 5.57
CA PRO A 95 -6.27 -2.28 5.29
C PRO A 95 -6.88 -3.64 4.94
N SER A 96 -8.18 -3.81 5.18
CA SER A 96 -8.93 -5.03 4.87
C SER A 96 -8.92 -5.39 3.37
N HIS A 97 -8.68 -4.41 2.51
CA HIS A 97 -8.58 -4.55 1.07
C HIS A 97 -7.27 -3.97 0.58
N LEU A 98 -6.51 -4.75 -0.17
CA LEU A 98 -5.26 -4.31 -0.78
C LEU A 98 -5.43 -4.26 -2.30
N TYR A 99 -5.34 -3.06 -2.85
CA TYR A 99 -5.48 -2.78 -4.29
C TYR A 99 -4.09 -2.73 -4.93
N LEU A 100 -3.83 -3.60 -5.89
CA LEU A 100 -2.53 -3.73 -6.52
C LEU A 100 -2.61 -3.69 -8.04
N LYS A 101 -1.59 -3.08 -8.67
CA LYS A 101 -1.30 -3.18 -10.10
C LYS A 101 0.19 -3.50 -10.27
N ILE A 102 0.56 -4.20 -11.33
CA ILE A 102 1.98 -4.52 -11.59
C ILE A 102 2.76 -3.23 -11.84
N GLY A 103 3.94 -3.12 -11.23
CA GLY A 103 4.81 -1.96 -11.31
C GLY A 103 4.58 -0.90 -10.24
N VAL A 104 3.56 -1.04 -9.38
CA VAL A 104 3.34 -0.07 -8.30
C VAL A 104 4.41 -0.18 -7.22
N PRO A 105 4.80 0.97 -6.62
CA PRO A 105 5.63 0.97 -5.44
C PRO A 105 4.86 0.43 -4.23
N LEU A 106 5.50 -0.45 -3.47
CA LEU A 106 5.02 -1.00 -2.22
C LEU A 106 5.95 -0.61 -1.08
N MET A 107 5.43 -0.62 0.13
CA MET A 107 6.22 -0.45 1.35
C MET A 107 5.92 -1.59 2.33
N LEU A 108 6.96 -2.20 2.88
CA LEU A 108 6.80 -3.18 3.96
C LEU A 108 6.36 -2.49 5.24
N LEU A 109 5.35 -3.04 5.91
CA LEU A 109 4.84 -2.55 7.19
C LEU A 109 5.37 -3.35 8.38
N CYS A 110 6.17 -4.39 8.13
CA CYS A 110 6.79 -5.22 9.19
C CYS A 110 8.17 -5.70 8.76
N ASN A 111 8.95 -6.20 9.72
CA ASN A 111 10.24 -6.82 9.44
C ASN A 111 10.02 -8.29 9.04
N LEU A 112 10.40 -8.66 7.82
CA LEU A 112 10.33 -10.03 7.31
C LEU A 112 11.70 -10.74 7.39
N ASP A 113 12.75 -10.09 6.89
CA ASP A 113 14.13 -10.61 6.90
C ASP A 113 15.11 -9.42 6.93
N THR A 114 15.52 -9.05 8.13
CA THR A 114 16.40 -7.90 8.34
C THR A 114 17.79 -8.12 7.74
N ALA A 115 18.25 -9.38 7.68
CA ALA A 115 19.55 -9.70 7.08
C ALA A 115 19.57 -9.48 5.56
N LYS A 116 18.41 -9.58 4.92
CA LYS A 116 18.23 -9.30 3.49
C LYS A 116 17.68 -7.91 3.18
N GLY A 117 17.56 -7.03 4.19
CA GLY A 117 17.04 -5.69 4.01
C GLY A 117 15.51 -5.59 3.89
N LEU A 118 14.78 -6.68 4.17
CA LEU A 118 13.32 -6.69 4.18
C LEU A 118 12.80 -6.22 5.54
N CYS A 119 12.90 -4.92 5.78
CA CYS A 119 12.53 -4.27 7.03
C CYS A 119 11.28 -3.41 6.86
N ASN A 120 10.66 -3.05 7.97
CA ASN A 120 9.60 -2.03 7.97
C ASN A 120 10.12 -0.73 7.31
N GLY A 121 9.33 -0.19 6.39
CA GLY A 121 9.69 0.99 5.60
C GLY A 121 10.45 0.70 4.31
N THR A 122 10.89 -0.55 4.07
CA THR A 122 11.55 -0.91 2.81
C THR A 122 10.60 -0.72 1.64
N ARG A 123 11.07 -0.01 0.62
CA ARG A 123 10.32 0.28 -0.61
C ARG A 123 10.66 -0.76 -1.67
N LEU A 124 9.62 -1.32 -2.28
CA LEU A 124 9.71 -2.40 -3.26
C LEU A 124 8.87 -2.07 -4.48
N CYS A 125 9.24 -2.62 -5.64
CA CYS A 125 8.44 -2.59 -6.85
C CYS A 125 7.73 -3.93 -7.04
N LEU A 126 6.45 -3.91 -7.35
CA LEU A 126 5.66 -5.11 -7.61
C LEU A 126 5.88 -5.60 -9.05
N LEU A 127 6.50 -6.77 -9.20
CA LEU A 127 6.81 -7.34 -10.51
C LEU A 127 5.72 -8.30 -11.01
N ARG A 128 5.16 -9.12 -10.11
CA ARG A 128 4.19 -10.14 -10.48
C ARG A 128 3.26 -10.47 -9.34
N ILE A 129 2.03 -10.78 -9.68
CA ILE A 129 0.97 -11.21 -8.77
C ILE A 129 0.62 -12.67 -9.08
N SER A 130 0.61 -13.52 -8.05
CA SER A 130 0.07 -14.89 -8.08
C SER A 130 -0.93 -15.04 -6.93
N ASN A 131 -1.70 -16.14 -6.92
CA ASN A 131 -2.80 -16.34 -5.96
C ASN A 131 -2.42 -16.11 -4.48
N CYS A 132 -1.20 -16.50 -4.09
CA CYS A 132 -0.73 -16.39 -2.69
C CYS A 132 0.66 -15.77 -2.58
N VAL A 133 1.25 -15.28 -3.66
CA VAL A 133 2.63 -14.77 -3.68
C VAL A 133 2.72 -13.50 -4.49
N LEU A 134 3.35 -12.49 -3.92
CA LEU A 134 3.76 -11.27 -4.61
C LEU A 134 5.26 -11.38 -4.89
N GLN A 135 5.63 -11.30 -6.16
CA GLN A 135 7.03 -11.17 -6.56
C GLN A 135 7.37 -9.69 -6.60
N VAL A 136 8.40 -9.30 -5.86
CA VAL A 136 8.83 -7.91 -5.74
C VAL A 136 10.32 -7.78 -6.00
N SER A 137 10.78 -6.60 -6.39
CA SER A 137 12.19 -6.21 -6.42
C SER A 137 12.42 -5.04 -5.50
N PHE A 138 13.65 -4.91 -5.00
CA PHE A 138 14.08 -3.67 -4.37
C PHE A 138 14.17 -2.58 -5.45
N PHE A 139 13.76 -1.37 -5.10
CA PHE A 139 14.17 -0.22 -5.89
C PHE A 139 15.68 -0.09 -5.79
N ILE A 140 16.35 -0.05 -6.92
CA ILE A 140 17.81 0.16 -6.99
C ILE A 140 18.04 1.66 -6.79
N GLY A 141 18.41 2.03 -5.55
CA GLY A 141 18.98 3.34 -5.28
C GLY A 141 20.36 3.42 -5.96
N PHE A 142 20.74 4.58 -6.43
CA PHE A 142 22.12 4.82 -6.85
C PHE A 142 23.00 4.66 -5.60
N ASP A 143 23.69 3.53 -5.51
CA ASP A 143 24.82 3.41 -4.59
C ASP A 143 25.88 4.42 -5.04
N ASN A 144 26.22 5.35 -4.14
CA ASN A 144 27.37 6.24 -4.31
C ASN A 144 28.67 5.46 -4.17
#